data_efadd0a603bdcca4d919bdaa809de433
#
_entry.id   efadd0a603bdcca4d919bdaa809de433
#
_cell.length_a   1.000
_cell.length_b   1.000
_cell.length_c   1.000
_cell.angle_alpha   90.00
_cell.angle_beta   90.00
_cell.angle_gamma   90.00
#
_symmetry.space_group_name_H-M   'P 1'
#
loop_
_entity.id
_entity.type
_entity.pdbx_description
1 polymer ?
#
loop_
_entity_poly.entity_id
_entity_poly.type
_entity_poly.pdbx_seq_one_letter_code
_entity_poly.pdbx_strand_id
1 'polypeptide(L)'
;MMKIYLAGGMKSGWQEKVRAVGPEARYLDPSTHGLQDERQYTTWDLHAIRACDVLFVYFETDNPSGYGLSLEAGYAHALGKTIVLVDEKTAADPVTGQRLGMLRTVANVVFVDLDSGIEFLHSLKRAG
;
A
#
# COMPACT_ATOMS: atom_id res chain seq x y z
N MET A 1 2.64 8.56 17.11
CA MET A 1 2.40 7.19 16.59
C MET A 1 2.50 7.20 15.07
N MET A 2 3.24 6.25 14.52
CA MET A 2 3.42 6.12 13.07
C MET A 2 2.06 5.87 12.39
N LYS A 3 1.82 6.54 11.26
CA LYS A 3 0.60 6.41 10.48
C LYS A 3 0.91 5.66 9.19
N ILE A 4 0.23 4.55 8.96
CA ILE A 4 0.45 3.67 7.82
C ILE A 4 -0.82 3.59 6.98
N TYR A 5 -0.74 4.00 5.71
CA TYR A 5 -1.84 3.85 4.76
C TYR A 5 -1.74 2.48 4.09
N LEU A 6 -2.85 1.76 4.03
CA LEU A 6 -2.92 0.41 3.46
C LEU A 6 -3.54 0.46 2.06
N ALA A 7 -2.69 0.40 1.04
CA ALA A 7 -3.11 0.45 -0.36
C ALA A 7 -3.14 -0.94 -0.97
N GLY A 8 -4.27 -1.34 -1.54
CA GLY A 8 -4.41 -2.65 -2.17
C GLY A 8 -5.86 -2.99 -2.45
N GLY A 9 -6.10 -4.22 -2.90
CA GLY A 9 -7.45 -4.71 -3.16
C GLY A 9 -8.28 -4.80 -1.88
N MET A 10 -9.61 -4.80 -2.05
CA MET A 10 -10.56 -4.74 -0.92
C MET A 10 -11.23 -6.08 -0.62
N LYS A 11 -10.83 -7.17 -1.29
CA LYS A 11 -11.60 -8.43 -1.28
C LYS A 11 -11.00 -9.53 -0.42
N SER A 12 -9.67 -9.53 -0.20
CA SER A 12 -9.01 -10.67 0.47
C SER A 12 -8.95 -10.56 1.99
N GLY A 13 -9.17 -9.37 2.54
CA GLY A 13 -9.06 -9.15 3.98
C GLY A 13 -7.63 -9.02 4.49
N TRP A 14 -6.65 -8.81 3.61
CA TRP A 14 -5.25 -8.69 3.99
C TRP A 14 -4.98 -7.55 4.98
N GLN A 15 -5.80 -6.51 4.95
CA GLN A 15 -5.68 -5.36 5.84
C GLN A 15 -5.81 -5.79 7.32
N GLU A 16 -6.72 -6.71 7.62
CA GLU A 16 -6.89 -7.22 8.99
C GLU A 16 -5.64 -7.94 9.46
N LYS A 17 -4.99 -8.72 8.60
CA LYS A 17 -3.74 -9.39 8.95
C LYS A 17 -2.65 -8.38 9.31
N VAL A 18 -2.50 -7.33 8.50
CA VAL A 18 -1.49 -6.30 8.77
C VAL A 18 -1.76 -5.62 10.11
N ARG A 19 -3.03 -5.27 10.38
CA ARG A 19 -3.37 -4.65 11.66
C ARG A 19 -3.15 -5.59 12.86
N ALA A 20 -3.36 -6.90 12.66
CA ALA A 20 -3.24 -7.87 13.74
C ALA A 20 -1.78 -8.21 14.08
N VAL A 21 -0.93 -8.38 13.08
CA VAL A 21 0.45 -8.84 13.29
C VAL A 21 1.52 -7.79 12.96
N GLY A 22 1.11 -6.66 12.38
CA GLY A 22 2.00 -5.54 12.12
C GLY A 22 2.33 -4.77 13.40
N PRO A 23 3.17 -3.73 13.29
CA PRO A 23 3.51 -2.92 14.46
C PRO A 23 2.30 -2.14 14.97
N GLU A 24 2.32 -1.80 16.24
CA GLU A 24 1.34 -0.85 16.78
C GLU A 24 1.50 0.48 16.06
N ALA A 25 0.44 0.90 15.38
CA ALA A 25 0.44 2.10 14.54
C ALA A 25 -0.99 2.55 14.31
N ARG A 26 -1.17 3.77 13.80
CA ARG A 26 -2.46 4.21 13.30
C ARG A 26 -2.55 3.79 11.83
N TYR A 27 -3.42 2.83 11.55
CA TYR A 27 -3.64 2.37 10.19
C TYR A 27 -4.75 3.19 9.53
N LEU A 28 -4.43 3.76 8.36
CA LEU A 28 -5.38 4.50 7.53
C LEU A 28 -5.82 3.55 6.42
N ASP A 29 -6.97 2.93 6.63
CA ASP A 29 -7.42 1.78 5.83
C ASP A 29 -8.65 2.14 5.00
N PRO A 30 -8.51 2.31 3.66
CA PRO A 30 -9.63 2.66 2.80
C PRO A 30 -10.77 1.63 2.81
N SER A 31 -10.49 0.37 3.17
CA SER A 31 -11.53 -0.66 3.23
C SER A 31 -12.57 -0.37 4.30
N THR A 32 -12.30 0.55 5.23
CA THR A 32 -13.20 0.85 6.35
C THR A 32 -14.16 2.02 6.11
N HIS A 33 -13.93 2.87 5.09
CA HIS A 33 -14.75 4.09 4.95
C HIS A 33 -16.11 3.83 4.28
N GLY A 34 -16.28 2.74 3.54
CA GLY A 34 -17.56 2.40 2.92
C GLY A 34 -18.04 3.34 1.82
N LEU A 35 -17.20 4.27 1.37
CA LEU A 35 -17.56 5.24 0.35
C LEU A 35 -17.57 4.58 -1.02
N GLN A 36 -18.61 4.84 -1.83
CA GLN A 36 -18.76 4.27 -3.17
C GLN A 36 -18.69 5.32 -4.27
N ASP A 37 -18.93 6.58 -3.95
CA ASP A 37 -18.83 7.68 -4.91
C ASP A 37 -17.36 7.95 -5.23
N GLU A 38 -17.02 8.02 -6.51
CA GLU A 38 -15.65 8.15 -6.98
C GLU A 38 -14.93 9.37 -6.42
N ARG A 39 -15.60 10.51 -6.35
CA ARG A 39 -14.99 11.74 -5.83
C ARG A 39 -14.81 11.67 -4.32
N GLN A 40 -15.73 11.03 -3.63
CA GLN A 40 -15.64 10.89 -2.18
C GLN A 40 -14.50 9.95 -1.79
N TYR A 41 -14.43 8.74 -2.36
CA TYR A 41 -13.36 7.81 -1.95
C TYR A 41 -11.99 8.29 -2.43
N THR A 42 -11.89 8.93 -3.59
CA THR A 42 -10.61 9.49 -4.04
C THR A 42 -10.15 10.62 -3.11
N THR A 43 -11.06 11.52 -2.73
CA THR A 43 -10.75 12.60 -1.79
C THR A 43 -10.29 12.05 -0.46
N TRP A 44 -11.01 11.05 0.08
CA TRP A 44 -10.64 10.40 1.34
C TRP A 44 -9.26 9.76 1.26
N ASP A 45 -9.03 8.98 0.21
CA ASP A 45 -7.78 8.24 0.02
C ASP A 45 -6.58 9.19 -0.09
N LEU A 46 -6.69 10.23 -0.91
CA LEU A 46 -5.59 11.19 -1.08
C LEU A 46 -5.36 12.01 0.20
N HIS A 47 -6.43 12.35 0.93
CA HIS A 47 -6.30 13.01 2.23
C HIS A 47 -5.54 12.13 3.22
N ALA A 48 -5.88 10.85 3.29
CA ALA A 48 -5.22 9.90 4.17
C ALA A 48 -3.74 9.69 3.79
N ILE A 49 -3.43 9.67 2.49
CA ILE A 49 -2.04 9.56 2.02
C ILE A 49 -1.24 10.79 2.47
N ARG A 50 -1.80 11.99 2.36
CA ARG A 50 -1.12 13.20 2.87
C ARG A 50 -0.83 13.11 4.36
N ALA A 51 -1.71 12.49 5.12
CA ALA A 51 -1.57 12.35 6.57
C ALA A 51 -0.64 11.22 7.00
N CYS A 52 -0.36 10.23 6.13
CA CYS A 52 0.43 9.07 6.51
C CYS A 52 1.94 9.37 6.56
N ASP A 53 2.66 8.52 7.25
CA ASP A 53 4.13 8.48 7.25
C ASP A 53 4.64 7.43 6.25
N VAL A 54 3.89 6.32 6.11
CA VAL A 54 4.25 5.17 5.29
C VAL A 54 3.06 4.79 4.43
N LEU A 55 3.29 4.61 3.14
CA LEU A 55 2.36 3.97 2.23
C LEU A 55 2.76 2.50 2.11
N PHE A 56 1.93 1.61 2.62
CA PHE A 56 2.13 0.16 2.49
C PHE A 56 1.25 -0.34 1.37
N VAL A 57 1.87 -0.81 0.29
CA VAL A 57 1.17 -1.25 -0.92
C VAL A 57 1.24 -2.76 -1.04
N TYR A 58 0.08 -3.41 -1.11
CA TYR A 58 0.02 -4.84 -1.37
C TYR A 58 -0.60 -5.09 -2.75
N PHE A 59 0.27 -5.46 -3.70
CA PHE A 59 -0.14 -5.79 -5.06
C PHE A 59 -0.33 -7.29 -5.17
N GLU A 60 -1.56 -7.74 -4.89
CA GLU A 60 -1.93 -9.15 -4.84
C GLU A 60 -1.93 -9.79 -6.21
N THR A 61 -1.72 -11.10 -6.24
CA THR A 61 -1.82 -11.91 -7.46
C THR A 61 -3.16 -11.70 -8.18
N ASP A 62 -4.25 -11.59 -7.43
CA ASP A 62 -5.60 -11.44 -7.98
C ASP A 62 -5.99 -10.00 -8.31
N ASN A 63 -5.12 -9.02 -8.07
CA ASN A 63 -5.41 -7.63 -8.41
C ASN A 63 -5.44 -7.49 -9.94
N PRO A 64 -6.53 -7.02 -10.54
CA PRO A 64 -6.68 -7.05 -11.99
C PRO A 64 -5.81 -6.03 -12.74
N SER A 65 -5.47 -4.88 -12.13
CA SER A 65 -4.84 -3.80 -12.89
C SER A 65 -3.77 -3.01 -12.15
N GLY A 66 -3.97 -2.74 -10.85
CA GLY A 66 -3.04 -1.92 -10.09
C GLY A 66 -3.05 -0.43 -10.45
N TYR A 67 -4.01 0.06 -11.20
CA TYR A 67 -4.06 1.47 -11.59
C TYR A 67 -4.17 2.40 -10.39
N GLY A 68 -5.07 2.09 -9.46
CA GLY A 68 -5.24 2.86 -8.23
C GLY A 68 -3.96 2.87 -7.39
N LEU A 69 -3.30 1.73 -7.29
CA LEU A 69 -2.03 1.62 -6.55
C LEU A 69 -0.95 2.53 -7.15
N SER A 70 -0.88 2.60 -8.48
CA SER A 70 0.11 3.43 -9.16
C SER A 70 -0.14 4.91 -8.92
N LEU A 71 -1.39 5.35 -8.96
CA LEU A 71 -1.75 6.75 -8.67
C LEU A 71 -1.37 7.10 -7.22
N GLU A 72 -1.74 6.25 -6.28
CA GLU A 72 -1.48 6.47 -4.86
C GLU A 72 0.02 6.48 -4.55
N ALA A 73 0.78 5.55 -5.13
CA ALA A 73 2.22 5.49 -4.96
C ALA A 73 2.92 6.71 -5.55
N GLY A 74 2.49 7.16 -6.73
CA GLY A 74 3.04 8.36 -7.35
C GLY A 74 2.79 9.61 -6.52
N TYR A 75 1.59 9.72 -5.96
CA TYR A 75 1.23 10.82 -5.07
C TYR A 75 2.07 10.81 -3.78
N ALA A 76 2.19 9.66 -3.15
CA ALA A 76 3.01 9.50 -1.94
C ALA A 76 4.48 9.80 -2.22
N HIS A 77 4.99 9.37 -3.37
CA HIS A 77 6.37 9.66 -3.79
C HIS A 77 6.60 11.16 -3.90
N ALA A 78 5.68 11.89 -4.54
CA ALA A 78 5.78 13.34 -4.69
C ALA A 78 5.78 14.07 -3.35
N LEU A 79 5.11 13.51 -2.35
CA LEU A 79 5.03 14.07 -0.99
C LEU A 79 6.19 13.62 -0.09
N GLY A 80 7.11 12.82 -0.60
CA GLY A 80 8.26 12.34 0.18
C GLY A 80 7.92 11.28 1.22
N LYS A 81 6.80 10.57 1.04
CA LYS A 81 6.42 9.49 1.97
C LYS A 81 7.28 8.25 1.72
N THR A 82 7.48 7.45 2.76
CA THR A 82 8.12 6.14 2.62
C THR A 82 7.14 5.16 1.99
N ILE A 83 7.54 4.48 0.94
CA ILE A 83 6.71 3.52 0.22
C ILE A 83 7.30 2.12 0.38
N VAL A 84 6.51 1.23 0.97
CA VAL A 84 6.83 -0.19 1.13
C VAL A 84 5.90 -0.96 0.20
N LEU A 85 6.46 -1.64 -0.79
CA LEU A 85 5.67 -2.40 -1.77
C LEU A 85 5.88 -3.90 -1.55
N VAL A 86 4.78 -4.63 -1.44
CA VAL A 86 4.76 -6.08 -1.55
C VAL A 86 4.17 -6.42 -2.91
N ASP A 87 4.99 -6.93 -3.82
CA ASP A 87 4.60 -7.22 -5.20
C ASP A 87 4.59 -8.74 -5.43
N GLU A 88 3.42 -9.35 -5.27
CA GLU A 88 3.18 -10.75 -5.64
C GLU A 88 2.74 -10.88 -7.10
N LYS A 89 2.26 -9.78 -7.70
CA LYS A 89 1.63 -9.80 -9.02
C LYS A 89 2.62 -10.05 -10.14
N THR A 90 3.78 -9.41 -10.09
CA THR A 90 4.75 -9.48 -11.20
C THR A 90 5.20 -10.91 -11.47
N ALA A 91 5.46 -11.71 -10.44
CA ALA A 91 5.85 -13.10 -10.62
C ALA A 91 4.73 -13.95 -11.24
N ALA A 92 3.47 -13.68 -10.87
CA ALA A 92 2.32 -14.41 -11.36
C ALA A 92 1.87 -13.94 -12.76
N ASP A 93 2.09 -12.68 -13.09
CA ASP A 93 1.68 -12.05 -14.35
C ASP A 93 2.76 -11.05 -14.79
N PRO A 94 3.83 -11.55 -15.46
CA PRO A 94 4.94 -10.68 -15.85
C PRO A 94 4.56 -9.56 -16.81
N VAL A 95 3.52 -9.75 -17.63
CA VAL A 95 3.06 -8.72 -18.58
C VAL A 95 2.49 -7.54 -17.83
N THR A 96 1.60 -7.78 -16.87
CA THR A 96 1.05 -6.73 -16.03
C THR A 96 2.16 -6.10 -15.17
N GLY A 97 3.06 -6.92 -14.62
CA GLY A 97 4.18 -6.44 -13.84
C GLY A 97 5.07 -5.47 -14.62
N GLN A 98 5.35 -5.77 -15.89
CA GLN A 98 6.16 -4.90 -16.74
C GLN A 98 5.48 -3.53 -16.96
N ARG A 99 4.17 -3.51 -17.15
CA ARG A 99 3.39 -2.27 -17.34
C ARG A 99 3.42 -1.38 -16.09
N LEU A 100 3.66 -1.97 -14.94
CA LEU A 100 3.67 -1.25 -13.65
C LEU A 100 5.09 -1.09 -13.09
N GLY A 101 6.09 -1.05 -13.98
CA GLY A 101 7.49 -0.85 -13.56
C GLY A 101 7.72 0.45 -12.79
N MET A 102 6.97 1.51 -13.11
CA MET A 102 7.08 2.77 -12.38
C MET A 102 6.65 2.63 -10.93
N LEU A 103 5.66 1.80 -10.63
CA LEU A 103 5.25 1.52 -9.25
C LEU A 103 6.42 0.95 -8.43
N ARG A 104 7.13 -0.04 -8.99
CA ARG A 104 8.29 -0.63 -8.31
C ARG A 104 9.45 0.35 -8.20
N THR A 105 9.59 1.25 -9.15
CA THR A 105 10.70 2.23 -9.18
C THR A 105 10.55 3.31 -8.12
N VAL A 106 9.32 3.77 -7.86
CA VAL A 106 9.08 4.79 -6.83
C VAL A 106 9.02 4.21 -5.42
N ALA A 107 8.87 2.89 -5.27
CA ALA A 107 8.90 2.24 -3.97
C ALA A 107 10.31 2.29 -3.37
N ASN A 108 10.39 2.57 -2.08
CA ASN A 108 11.67 2.59 -1.37
C ASN A 108 12.23 1.18 -1.17
N VAL A 109 11.34 0.22 -0.92
CA VAL A 109 11.69 -1.20 -0.79
C VAL A 109 10.60 -2.03 -1.45
N VAL A 110 10.98 -3.18 -1.99
CA VAL A 110 10.05 -4.11 -2.64
C VAL A 110 10.27 -5.52 -2.08
N PHE A 111 9.18 -6.13 -1.67
CA PHE A 111 9.14 -7.51 -1.18
C PHE A 111 8.24 -8.34 -2.07
N VAL A 112 8.40 -9.67 -2.03
CA VAL A 112 7.60 -10.59 -2.84
C VAL A 112 6.55 -11.35 -2.02
N ASP A 113 6.54 -11.18 -0.70
CA ASP A 113 5.53 -11.77 0.17
C ASP A 113 5.11 -10.79 1.27
N LEU A 114 3.89 -10.97 1.74
CA LEU A 114 3.28 -10.05 2.72
C LEU A 114 4.00 -10.09 4.07
N ASP A 115 4.43 -11.26 4.51
CA ASP A 115 5.09 -11.40 5.82
C ASP A 115 6.41 -10.61 5.87
N SER A 116 7.19 -10.65 4.81
CA SER A 116 8.44 -9.87 4.73
C SER A 116 8.16 -8.37 4.77
N GLY A 117 7.12 -7.91 4.09
CA GLY A 117 6.71 -6.51 4.11
C GLY A 117 6.28 -6.06 5.51
N ILE A 118 5.51 -6.89 6.20
CA ILE A 118 5.06 -6.60 7.58
C ILE A 118 6.25 -6.54 8.53
N GLU A 119 7.21 -7.47 8.39
CA GLU A 119 8.42 -7.46 9.20
C GLU A 119 9.20 -6.15 9.02
N PHE A 120 9.28 -5.67 7.78
CA PHE A 120 9.93 -4.39 7.52
C PHE A 120 9.21 -3.21 8.20
N LEU A 121 7.87 -3.23 8.27
CA LEU A 121 7.11 -2.22 9.01
C LEU A 121 7.52 -2.17 10.49
N HIS A 122 7.75 -3.34 11.11
CA HIS A 122 8.24 -3.40 12.48
C HIS A 122 9.59 -2.70 12.62
N SER A 123 10.49 -2.89 11.64
CA SER A 123 11.80 -2.24 11.67
C SER A 123 11.68 -0.72 11.54
N LEU A 124 10.77 -0.23 10.70
CA LEU A 124 10.52 1.21 10.56
C LEU A 124 10.02 1.83 11.85
N LYS A 125 9.15 1.13 12.58
CA LYS A 125 8.67 1.62 13.87
C LYS A 125 9.83 1.77 14.86
N ARG A 126 10.77 0.82 14.87
CA ARG A 126 11.95 0.90 15.73
C ARG A 126 12.88 2.07 15.36
N ALA A 127 12.90 2.48 14.10
CA ALA A 127 13.70 3.61 13.64
C ALA A 127 13.08 4.97 14.00
N GLY A 128 11.80 5.00 14.19
CA GLY A 128 11.05 6.20 14.57
C GLY A 128 10.69 6.22 16.03
#